data_27c3c50d12f5e016299c1b29dc50dd2a
#
_entry.id   27c3c50d12f5e016299c1b29dc50dd2a
#
_cell.length_a   1.000
_cell.length_b   1.000
_cell.length_c   1.000
_cell.angle_alpha   90.00
_cell.angle_beta   90.00
_cell.angle_gamma   90.00
#
_symmetry.space_group_name_H-M   'P 1'
#
loop_
_entity.id
_entity.type
_entity.pdbx_description
1 polymer ?
#
loop_
_entity_poly.entity_id
_entity_poly.type
_entity_poly.pdbx_seq_one_letter_code
_entity_poly.pdbx_strand_id
1 'polypeptide(L)'
;TSEMQDYGRTGPTGDNFSRYGSIADLNASTEELALKKDRSFIFNVDKLDADETQQQVEAATALARQNREVVIPEVDSYTYGVMCTGAGTKPAAKALTAESIYSDIMAASAALDDAEVPETDRVLIVTPATYQLMKQSESIVLNCDVGEEMRQKGVIANIDGMNVQKVPANRLPAKFGFMVAHPSATVAPTKLEDFNVHNDTIYSSGAVVTGRICYDAFVLDNKKKGIYYQATT
;
A
#
# COMPACT_ATOMS: atom_id res chain seq x y z
N THR A 1 -5.50 -25.61 -2.36
CA THR A 1 -4.98 -26.49 -1.30
C THR A 1 -5.97 -27.62 -1.06
N SER A 2 -5.47 -28.84 -0.91
CA SER A 2 -6.29 -30.00 -0.57
C SER A 2 -6.29 -30.16 0.96
N GLU A 3 -7.42 -30.54 1.53
CA GLU A 3 -7.52 -30.87 2.94
C GLU A 3 -6.75 -32.15 3.25
N MET A 4 -6.10 -32.21 4.41
CA MET A 4 -5.47 -33.42 4.89
C MET A 4 -6.53 -34.39 5.39
N GLN A 5 -6.41 -35.66 5.00
CA GLN A 5 -7.33 -36.73 5.41
C GLN A 5 -6.60 -37.71 6.34
N ASP A 6 -7.28 -38.15 7.39
CA ASP A 6 -6.76 -39.16 8.30
C ASP A 6 -7.22 -40.54 7.86
N TYR A 7 -6.30 -41.37 7.40
CA TYR A 7 -6.57 -42.76 7.03
C TYR A 7 -6.27 -43.74 8.15
N GLY A 8 -5.83 -43.28 9.32
CA GLY A 8 -5.46 -44.10 10.44
C GLY A 8 -4.25 -45.04 10.15
N ARG A 9 -3.91 -45.87 11.12
CA ARG A 9 -2.79 -46.84 11.02
C ARG A 9 -3.12 -48.06 10.20
N THR A 10 -4.38 -48.39 10.01
CA THR A 10 -4.88 -49.57 9.31
C THR A 10 -4.87 -49.44 7.79
N GLY A 11 -4.64 -48.24 7.27
CA GLY A 11 -4.63 -47.95 5.85
C GLY A 11 -6.05 -47.75 5.28
N PRO A 12 -6.14 -47.44 3.97
CA PRO A 12 -7.41 -47.15 3.33
C PRO A 12 -8.32 -48.40 3.29
N THR A 13 -9.61 -48.19 3.54
CA THR A 13 -10.65 -49.20 3.47
C THR A 13 -11.60 -48.92 2.31
N GLY A 14 -12.16 -50.02 1.71
CA GLY A 14 -13.07 -49.92 0.57
C GLY A 14 -12.35 -49.88 -0.78
N ASP A 15 -12.95 -49.24 -1.76
CA ASP A 15 -12.44 -49.14 -3.14
C ASP A 15 -11.26 -48.19 -3.32
N ASN A 16 -10.82 -47.56 -2.23
CA ASN A 16 -9.72 -46.59 -2.25
C ASN A 16 -8.39 -47.28 -1.88
N PHE A 17 -7.63 -47.67 -2.87
CA PHE A 17 -6.33 -48.36 -2.70
C PHE A 17 -5.14 -47.44 -2.40
N SER A 18 -5.38 -46.11 -2.35
CA SER A 18 -4.31 -45.14 -2.11
C SER A 18 -4.24 -44.72 -0.64
N ARG A 19 -3.06 -44.75 -0.05
CA ARG A 19 -2.81 -44.13 1.27
C ARG A 19 -2.90 -42.61 1.28
N TYR A 20 -2.98 -42.00 0.09
CA TYR A 20 -3.09 -40.55 -0.11
C TYR A 20 -4.55 -40.08 -0.35
N GLY A 21 -5.52 -41.03 -0.29
CA GLY A 21 -6.92 -40.73 -0.53
C GLY A 21 -7.30 -40.74 -2.01
N SER A 22 -8.46 -40.17 -2.31
CA SER A 22 -8.91 -39.95 -3.68
C SER A 22 -8.13 -38.81 -4.31
N ILE A 23 -7.69 -39.00 -5.56
CA ILE A 23 -7.05 -37.95 -6.33
C ILE A 23 -8.11 -36.90 -6.67
N ALA A 24 -7.91 -35.70 -6.18
CA ALA A 24 -8.71 -34.54 -6.58
C ALA A 24 -7.86 -33.59 -7.41
N ASP A 25 -8.41 -33.06 -8.49
CA ASP A 25 -7.72 -32.08 -9.30
C ASP A 25 -7.57 -30.77 -8.52
N LEU A 26 -6.39 -30.15 -8.63
CA LEU A 26 -6.13 -28.84 -8.07
C LEU A 26 -6.85 -27.78 -8.93
N ASN A 27 -8.05 -27.39 -8.52
CA ASN A 27 -8.77 -26.32 -9.19
C ASN A 27 -8.09 -24.97 -8.94
N ALA A 28 -7.70 -24.29 -10.02
CA ALA A 28 -7.24 -22.91 -9.98
C ALA A 28 -8.41 -21.98 -10.32
N SER A 29 -8.69 -21.03 -9.44
CA SER A 29 -9.59 -19.92 -9.76
C SER A 29 -8.77 -18.77 -10.33
N THR A 30 -9.19 -18.21 -11.46
CA THR A 30 -8.58 -17.03 -12.07
C THR A 30 -9.49 -15.83 -11.81
N GLU A 31 -8.88 -14.72 -11.43
CA GLU A 31 -9.54 -13.42 -11.29
C GLU A 31 -9.09 -12.52 -12.42
N GLU A 32 -10.02 -12.01 -13.22
CA GLU A 32 -9.71 -11.08 -14.30
C GLU A 32 -9.81 -9.64 -13.80
N LEU A 33 -8.70 -8.91 -13.92
CA LEU A 33 -8.57 -7.53 -13.46
C LEU A 33 -8.36 -6.61 -14.66
N ALA A 34 -9.30 -5.68 -14.89
CA ALA A 34 -9.23 -4.72 -15.98
C ALA A 34 -8.75 -3.36 -15.47
N LEU A 35 -7.68 -2.82 -16.06
CA LEU A 35 -7.16 -1.50 -15.74
C LEU A 35 -8.13 -0.41 -16.25
N LYS A 36 -8.49 0.53 -15.37
CA LYS A 36 -9.48 1.58 -15.66
C LYS A 36 -8.89 2.98 -15.66
N LYS A 37 -7.68 3.17 -15.10
CA LYS A 37 -7.05 4.48 -14.99
C LYS A 37 -6.07 4.70 -16.12
N ASP A 38 -6.42 5.60 -17.03
CA ASP A 38 -5.55 6.10 -18.09
C ASP A 38 -5.48 7.64 -17.95
N ARG A 39 -4.32 8.12 -17.52
CA ARG A 39 -4.10 9.52 -17.18
C ARG A 39 -2.99 10.09 -18.02
N SER A 40 -3.16 11.33 -18.46
CA SER A 40 -2.16 12.03 -19.25
C SER A 40 -2.04 13.48 -18.83
N PHE A 41 -0.89 14.06 -19.09
CA PHE A 41 -0.65 15.49 -18.96
C PHE A 41 0.19 16.00 -20.13
N ILE A 42 0.07 17.28 -20.41
CA ILE A 42 0.89 18.00 -21.38
C ILE A 42 1.12 19.41 -20.88
N PHE A 43 2.35 19.89 -20.97
CA PHE A 43 2.69 21.29 -20.73
C PHE A 43 3.86 21.72 -21.62
N ASN A 44 3.97 23.02 -21.84
CA ASN A 44 5.02 23.64 -22.64
C ASN A 44 6.01 24.38 -21.73
N VAL A 45 7.29 24.30 -22.08
CA VAL A 45 8.35 25.14 -21.52
C VAL A 45 8.84 26.04 -22.65
N ASP A 46 8.50 27.33 -22.60
CA ASP A 46 8.90 28.28 -23.65
C ASP A 46 10.41 28.53 -23.64
N LYS A 47 10.99 28.75 -24.84
CA LYS A 47 12.44 29.01 -24.98
C LYS A 47 12.84 30.34 -24.31
N LEU A 48 11.98 31.34 -24.35
CA LEU A 48 12.28 32.63 -23.75
C LEU A 48 12.30 32.52 -22.21
N ASP A 49 11.31 31.83 -21.63
CA ASP A 49 11.25 31.61 -20.19
C ASP A 49 12.44 30.77 -19.69
N ALA A 50 12.87 29.79 -20.47
CA ALA A 50 14.05 28.98 -20.17
C ALA A 50 15.35 29.79 -20.18
N ASP A 51 15.48 30.73 -21.12
CA ASP A 51 16.64 31.62 -21.23
C ASP A 51 16.65 32.68 -20.12
N GLU A 52 15.54 33.34 -19.87
CA GLU A 52 15.39 34.37 -18.84
C GLU A 52 15.59 33.82 -17.42
N THR A 53 15.22 32.57 -17.18
CA THR A 53 15.44 31.90 -15.88
C THR A 53 16.80 31.23 -15.74
N GLN A 54 17.75 31.50 -16.67
CA GLN A 54 19.08 30.88 -16.70
C GLN A 54 19.02 29.34 -16.66
N GLN A 55 18.11 28.73 -17.43
CA GLN A 55 17.86 27.29 -17.52
C GLN A 55 17.40 26.64 -16.19
N GLN A 56 16.93 27.40 -15.21
CA GLN A 56 16.30 26.83 -14.01
C GLN A 56 14.99 26.08 -14.34
N VAL A 57 14.30 26.47 -15.41
CA VAL A 57 13.11 25.80 -15.93
C VAL A 57 13.49 24.97 -17.15
N GLU A 58 14.22 23.88 -16.92
CA GLU A 58 14.52 22.91 -17.96
C GLU A 58 13.40 21.86 -18.06
N ALA A 59 13.05 21.47 -19.28
CA ALA A 59 11.95 20.52 -19.52
C ALA A 59 12.11 19.19 -18.78
N ALA A 60 13.34 18.67 -18.69
CA ALA A 60 13.64 17.44 -17.96
C ALA A 60 13.42 17.60 -16.45
N THR A 61 13.88 18.70 -15.88
CA THR A 61 13.68 19.03 -14.46
C THR A 61 12.20 19.26 -14.15
N ALA A 62 11.47 19.94 -15.03
CA ALA A 62 10.03 20.14 -14.91
C ALA A 62 9.26 18.80 -14.97
N LEU A 63 9.65 17.88 -15.85
CA LEU A 63 9.07 16.54 -15.92
C LEU A 63 9.34 15.73 -14.63
N ALA A 64 10.56 15.73 -14.15
CA ALA A 64 10.91 15.04 -12.90
C ALA A 64 10.10 15.60 -11.69
N ARG A 65 9.92 16.91 -11.66
CA ARG A 65 9.09 17.58 -10.65
C ARG A 65 7.62 17.21 -10.78
N GLN A 66 7.07 17.22 -12.02
CA GLN A 66 5.70 16.80 -12.30
C GLN A 66 5.42 15.37 -11.84
N ASN A 67 6.35 14.44 -12.12
CA ASN A 67 6.22 13.06 -11.67
C ASN A 67 6.21 12.96 -10.14
N ARG A 68 7.14 13.63 -9.46
CA ARG A 68 7.26 13.57 -8.01
C ARG A 68 6.10 14.24 -7.27
N GLU A 69 5.62 15.39 -7.78
CA GLU A 69 4.67 16.24 -7.07
C GLU A 69 3.20 16.00 -7.46
N VAL A 70 2.95 15.42 -8.63
CA VAL A 70 1.60 15.21 -9.15
C VAL A 70 1.31 13.73 -9.42
N VAL A 71 2.11 13.07 -10.26
CA VAL A 71 1.81 11.71 -10.73
C VAL A 71 1.90 10.70 -9.58
N ILE A 72 3.02 10.68 -8.85
CA ILE A 72 3.21 9.75 -7.72
C ILE A 72 2.14 9.97 -6.63
N PRO A 73 1.86 11.19 -6.16
CA PRO A 73 0.79 11.42 -5.19
C PRO A 73 -0.60 11.01 -5.66
N GLU A 74 -0.92 11.16 -6.94
CA GLU A 74 -2.20 10.72 -7.50
C GLU A 74 -2.32 9.19 -7.48
N VAL A 75 -1.29 8.48 -7.94
CA VAL A 75 -1.24 7.00 -7.94
C VAL A 75 -1.31 6.46 -6.51
N ASP A 76 -0.55 7.04 -5.58
CA ASP A 76 -0.57 6.65 -4.17
C ASP A 76 -1.96 6.84 -3.55
N SER A 77 -2.56 8.02 -3.75
CA SER A 77 -3.88 8.34 -3.20
C SER A 77 -4.95 7.38 -3.72
N TYR A 78 -4.90 7.04 -5.00
CA TYR A 78 -5.80 6.06 -5.58
C TYR A 78 -5.58 4.67 -4.99
N THR A 79 -4.34 4.21 -4.92
CA THR A 79 -3.98 2.89 -4.38
C THR A 79 -4.41 2.75 -2.92
N TYR A 80 -4.11 3.73 -2.07
CA TYR A 80 -4.56 3.71 -0.67
C TYR A 80 -6.08 3.77 -0.56
N GLY A 81 -6.76 4.51 -1.43
CA GLY A 81 -8.22 4.53 -1.47
C GLY A 81 -8.82 3.16 -1.77
N VAL A 82 -8.25 2.44 -2.74
CA VAL A 82 -8.66 1.06 -3.08
C VAL A 82 -8.36 0.09 -1.94
N MET A 83 -7.18 0.18 -1.32
CA MET A 83 -6.82 -0.65 -0.16
C MET A 83 -7.78 -0.45 1.01
N CYS A 84 -8.11 0.80 1.36
CA CYS A 84 -9.07 1.10 2.43
C CYS A 84 -10.47 0.56 2.09
N THR A 85 -10.89 0.68 0.83
CA THR A 85 -12.21 0.21 0.39
C THR A 85 -12.27 -1.32 0.33
N GLY A 86 -11.20 -1.97 -0.10
CA GLY A 86 -11.07 -3.42 -0.24
C GLY A 86 -10.64 -4.17 1.02
N ALA A 87 -10.25 -3.46 2.10
CA ALA A 87 -9.80 -4.09 3.33
C ALA A 87 -10.78 -5.13 3.87
N GLY A 88 -10.27 -6.30 4.26
CA GLY A 88 -11.09 -7.40 4.76
C GLY A 88 -11.59 -7.18 6.18
N THR A 89 -10.81 -6.48 7.01
CA THR A 89 -11.19 -6.14 8.39
C THR A 89 -11.28 -4.63 8.55
N LYS A 90 -12.48 -4.14 8.85
CA LYS A 90 -12.78 -2.71 9.05
C LYS A 90 -13.62 -2.55 10.30
N PRO A 91 -13.01 -2.36 11.48
CA PRO A 91 -13.73 -2.02 12.69
C PRO A 91 -14.48 -0.69 12.58
N ALA A 92 -15.41 -0.45 13.50
CA ALA A 92 -16.08 0.83 13.61
C ALA A 92 -15.09 1.98 13.79
N ALA A 93 -15.38 3.13 13.18
CA ALA A 93 -14.57 4.32 13.37
C ALA A 93 -14.55 4.75 14.84
N LYS A 94 -13.36 5.07 15.34
CA LYS A 94 -13.18 5.54 16.73
C LYS A 94 -12.12 6.64 16.81
N ALA A 95 -12.21 7.48 17.83
CA ALA A 95 -11.16 8.44 18.13
C ALA A 95 -9.88 7.70 18.56
N LEU A 96 -8.76 8.02 17.96
CA LEU A 96 -7.45 7.50 18.34
C LEU A 96 -6.81 8.45 19.36
N THR A 97 -6.32 7.90 20.47
CA THR A 97 -5.64 8.64 21.53
C THR A 97 -4.25 8.05 21.78
N ALA A 98 -3.38 8.79 22.45
CA ALA A 98 -2.05 8.29 22.82
C ALA A 98 -2.12 7.05 23.73
N GLU A 99 -3.19 6.91 24.52
CA GLU A 99 -3.39 5.79 25.44
C GLU A 99 -3.87 4.53 24.70
N SER A 100 -4.75 4.70 23.68
CA SER A 100 -5.38 3.59 22.98
C SER A 100 -4.61 3.09 21.78
N ILE A 101 -3.78 3.93 21.16
CA ILE A 101 -3.14 3.64 19.86
C ILE A 101 -2.31 2.34 19.86
N TYR A 102 -1.59 2.08 20.95
CA TYR A 102 -0.80 0.85 21.06
C TYR A 102 -1.68 -0.41 21.07
N SER A 103 -2.71 -0.42 21.93
CA SER A 103 -3.64 -1.54 22.01
C SER A 103 -4.41 -1.75 20.71
N ASP A 104 -4.69 -0.68 19.97
CA ASP A 104 -5.38 -0.73 18.69
C ASP A 104 -4.51 -1.34 17.59
N ILE A 105 -3.22 -1.01 17.57
CA ILE A 105 -2.25 -1.61 16.67
C ILE A 105 -2.06 -3.10 16.99
N MET A 106 -1.97 -3.46 18.29
CA MET A 106 -1.86 -4.85 18.70
C MET A 106 -3.13 -5.66 18.34
N ALA A 107 -4.31 -5.07 18.48
CA ALA A 107 -5.55 -5.71 18.05
C ALA A 107 -5.59 -5.92 16.51
N ALA A 108 -5.00 -5.01 15.74
CA ALA A 108 -4.87 -5.18 14.29
C ALA A 108 -3.89 -6.32 13.95
N SER A 109 -2.75 -6.42 14.66
CA SER A 109 -1.80 -7.52 14.48
C SER A 109 -2.47 -8.86 14.80
N ALA A 110 -3.14 -8.98 15.95
CA ALA A 110 -3.85 -10.18 16.35
C ALA A 110 -4.93 -10.60 15.33
N ALA A 111 -5.67 -9.64 14.76
CA ALA A 111 -6.68 -9.94 13.73
C ALA A 111 -6.07 -10.48 12.43
N LEU A 112 -4.84 -10.09 12.09
CA LEU A 112 -4.12 -10.65 10.95
C LEU A 112 -3.55 -12.05 11.28
N ASP A 113 -3.13 -12.28 12.52
CA ASP A 113 -2.67 -13.58 12.99
C ASP A 113 -3.81 -14.62 12.99
N ASP A 114 -4.98 -14.24 13.51
CA ASP A 114 -6.21 -15.07 13.45
C ASP A 114 -6.65 -15.37 12.01
N ALA A 115 -6.29 -14.51 11.06
CA ALA A 115 -6.55 -14.72 9.64
C ALA A 115 -5.42 -15.50 8.92
N GLU A 116 -4.43 -16.03 9.65
CA GLU A 116 -3.28 -16.80 9.14
C GLU A 116 -2.46 -16.02 8.08
N VAL A 117 -2.38 -14.68 8.23
CA VAL A 117 -1.54 -13.84 7.38
C VAL A 117 -0.09 -13.91 7.86
N PRO A 118 0.91 -14.10 6.98
CA PRO A 118 2.31 -14.13 7.38
C PRO A 118 2.71 -12.90 8.21
N GLU A 119 3.53 -13.10 9.24
CA GLU A 119 4.02 -12.01 10.09
C GLU A 119 5.10 -11.17 9.39
N THR A 120 5.81 -11.79 8.43
CA THR A 120 6.89 -11.13 7.69
C THR A 120 6.34 -10.09 6.72
N ASP A 121 7.08 -9.00 6.55
CA ASP A 121 6.78 -7.93 5.58
C ASP A 121 5.45 -7.17 5.80
N ARG A 122 4.84 -7.29 6.97
CA ARG A 122 3.70 -6.44 7.33
C ARG A 122 4.13 -4.99 7.43
N VAL A 123 3.30 -4.10 6.89
CA VAL A 123 3.53 -2.65 6.90
C VAL A 123 2.41 -1.96 7.65
N LEU A 124 2.78 -1.16 8.63
CA LEU A 124 1.88 -0.26 9.35
C LEU A 124 1.92 1.13 8.71
N ILE A 125 0.84 1.52 8.06
CA ILE A 125 0.69 2.82 7.40
C ILE A 125 -0.04 3.76 8.35
N VAL A 126 0.57 4.92 8.61
CA VAL A 126 0.06 5.92 9.55
C VAL A 126 0.12 7.33 8.97
N THR A 127 -0.81 8.18 9.42
CA THR A 127 -0.74 9.62 9.16
C THR A 127 0.31 10.28 10.07
N PRO A 128 0.81 11.48 9.74
CA PRO A 128 1.67 12.24 10.65
C PRO A 128 1.03 12.50 12.01
N ALA A 129 -0.30 12.71 12.07
CA ALA A 129 -1.03 12.92 13.31
C ALA A 129 -1.05 11.64 14.16
N THR A 130 -1.40 10.49 13.56
CA THR A 130 -1.37 9.19 14.24
C THR A 130 0.05 8.85 14.72
N TYR A 131 1.06 9.13 13.89
CA TYR A 131 2.45 8.93 14.28
C TYR A 131 2.87 9.80 15.48
N GLN A 132 2.32 11.01 15.61
CA GLN A 132 2.55 11.85 16.78
C GLN A 132 1.91 11.24 18.04
N LEU A 133 0.70 10.68 17.93
CA LEU A 133 0.06 9.95 19.04
C LEU A 133 0.89 8.74 19.48
N MET A 134 1.45 8.00 18.51
CA MET A 134 2.35 6.87 18.82
C MET A 134 3.58 7.31 19.63
N LYS A 135 4.17 8.46 19.31
CA LYS A 135 5.30 9.03 20.07
C LYS A 135 4.93 9.50 21.48
N GLN A 136 3.68 9.85 21.69
CA GLN A 136 3.17 10.26 23.00
C GLN A 136 2.70 9.08 23.87
N SER A 137 2.57 7.89 23.27
CA SER A 137 2.13 6.70 23.98
C SER A 137 3.20 6.17 24.93
N GLU A 138 2.88 6.15 26.22
CA GLU A 138 3.77 5.59 27.25
C GLU A 138 4.03 4.10 27.03
N SER A 139 3.04 3.37 26.53
CA SER A 139 3.14 1.92 26.27
C SER A 139 4.16 1.60 25.20
N ILE A 140 4.30 2.43 24.18
CA ILE A 140 5.32 2.27 23.12
C ILE A 140 6.71 2.62 23.65
N VAL A 141 6.81 3.66 24.46
CA VAL A 141 8.09 4.15 24.99
C VAL A 141 8.68 3.22 26.05
N LEU A 142 7.82 2.61 26.88
CA LEU A 142 8.26 1.80 28.04
C LEU A 142 8.38 0.31 27.75
N ASN A 143 7.56 -0.23 26.84
CA ASN A 143 7.40 -1.68 26.67
C ASN A 143 7.99 -2.26 25.39
N CYS A 144 8.59 -1.44 24.53
CA CYS A 144 9.19 -1.91 23.27
C CYS A 144 10.67 -1.57 23.20
N ASP A 145 11.47 -2.45 22.57
CA ASP A 145 12.86 -2.16 22.17
C ASP A 145 12.98 -0.89 21.30
N VAL A 146 11.88 -0.52 20.66
CA VAL A 146 11.67 0.76 19.96
C VAL A 146 11.91 1.99 20.85
N GLY A 147 11.72 1.86 22.17
CA GLY A 147 11.94 2.95 23.12
C GLY A 147 13.38 3.47 23.11
N GLU A 148 14.35 2.60 22.88
CA GLU A 148 15.77 2.99 22.84
C GLU A 148 16.12 3.69 21.50
N GLU A 149 15.64 3.20 20.36
CA GLU A 149 15.79 3.87 19.08
C GLU A 149 15.05 5.20 19.03
N MET A 150 13.86 5.28 19.64
CA MET A 150 13.11 6.51 19.75
C MET A 150 13.82 7.56 20.60
N ARG A 151 14.47 7.16 21.69
CA ARG A 151 15.29 8.06 22.52
C ARG A 151 16.52 8.57 21.78
N GLN A 152 17.17 7.72 20.97
CA GLN A 152 18.41 8.06 20.27
C GLN A 152 18.15 8.80 18.96
N LYS A 153 17.18 8.34 18.16
CA LYS A 153 16.94 8.82 16.79
C LYS A 153 15.64 9.62 16.63
N GLY A 154 14.72 9.53 17.62
CA GLY A 154 13.42 10.16 17.55
C GLY A 154 12.47 9.56 16.49
N VAL A 155 12.74 8.34 16.03
CA VAL A 155 12.02 7.66 14.95
C VAL A 155 11.48 6.33 15.45
N ILE A 156 10.22 6.02 15.13
CA ILE A 156 9.64 4.68 15.29
C ILE A 156 9.73 4.01 13.93
N ALA A 157 10.62 3.07 13.78
CA ALA A 157 10.85 2.38 12.51
C ALA A 157 10.08 1.06 12.43
N ASN A 158 9.91 0.37 13.55
CA ASN A 158 9.27 -0.93 13.64
C ASN A 158 8.42 -1.04 14.90
N ILE A 159 7.27 -1.69 14.83
CA ILE A 159 6.42 -2.07 15.97
C ILE A 159 5.91 -3.48 15.71
N ASP A 160 6.11 -4.40 16.66
CA ASP A 160 5.62 -5.77 16.56
C ASP A 160 6.01 -6.45 15.23
N GLY A 161 7.27 -6.30 14.81
CA GLY A 161 7.75 -6.82 13.53
C GLY A 161 7.26 -6.09 12.28
N MET A 162 6.34 -5.12 12.42
CA MET A 162 5.78 -4.37 11.30
C MET A 162 6.59 -3.10 11.03
N ASN A 163 6.94 -2.86 9.77
CA ASN A 163 7.58 -1.63 9.35
C ASN A 163 6.60 -0.46 9.37
N VAL A 164 6.95 0.62 10.06
CA VAL A 164 6.10 1.82 10.16
C VAL A 164 6.37 2.77 9.01
N GLN A 165 5.36 2.99 8.17
CA GLN A 165 5.42 3.92 7.06
C GLN A 165 4.53 5.14 7.32
N LYS A 166 5.15 6.30 7.41
CA LYS A 166 4.45 7.58 7.55
C LYS A 166 4.09 8.13 6.17
N VAL A 167 2.80 8.32 5.92
CA VAL A 167 2.26 8.84 4.66
C VAL A 167 1.56 10.17 4.91
N PRO A 168 1.78 11.21 4.08
CA PRO A 168 1.07 12.48 4.20
C PRO A 168 -0.45 12.30 4.12
N ALA A 169 -1.18 13.04 4.94
CA ALA A 169 -2.64 12.89 5.04
C ALA A 169 -3.39 13.20 3.72
N ASN A 170 -2.81 14.03 2.85
CA ASN A 170 -3.38 14.35 1.54
C ASN A 170 -3.35 13.19 0.55
N ARG A 171 -2.55 12.15 0.80
CA ARG A 171 -2.50 10.91 -0.01
C ARG A 171 -3.43 9.82 0.52
N LEU A 172 -4.07 10.04 1.64
CA LEU A 172 -4.91 9.06 2.32
C LEU A 172 -6.38 9.50 2.29
N PRO A 173 -7.33 8.56 2.34
CA PRO A 173 -8.74 8.90 2.44
C PRO A 173 -9.05 9.76 3.67
N ALA A 174 -10.14 10.54 3.59
CA ALA A 174 -10.62 11.30 4.74
C ALA A 174 -10.90 10.38 5.93
N LYS A 175 -10.59 10.88 7.14
CA LYS A 175 -10.76 10.11 8.40
C LYS A 175 -9.93 8.82 8.46
N PHE A 176 -8.78 8.79 7.81
CA PHE A 176 -7.84 7.70 7.91
C PHE A 176 -7.15 7.71 9.29
N GLY A 177 -7.26 6.63 10.03
CA GLY A 177 -6.54 6.43 11.30
C GLY A 177 -5.19 5.75 11.07
N PHE A 178 -5.23 4.44 10.87
CA PHE A 178 -4.07 3.64 10.48
C PHE A 178 -4.51 2.40 9.67
N MET A 179 -3.57 1.78 8.99
CA MET A 179 -3.79 0.55 8.23
C MET A 179 -2.60 -0.39 8.42
N VAL A 180 -2.87 -1.66 8.69
CA VAL A 180 -1.88 -2.73 8.61
C VAL A 180 -2.16 -3.54 7.37
N ALA A 181 -1.16 -3.70 6.52
CA ALA A 181 -1.31 -4.43 5.27
C ALA A 181 -0.12 -5.37 5.02
N HIS A 182 -0.42 -6.52 4.45
CA HIS A 182 0.58 -7.44 3.91
C HIS A 182 0.67 -7.27 2.38
N PRO A 183 1.86 -7.20 1.78
CA PRO A 183 2.04 -6.93 0.34
C PRO A 183 1.29 -7.89 -0.58
N SER A 184 1.11 -9.15 -0.18
CA SER A 184 0.39 -10.15 -0.98
C SER A 184 -1.10 -9.87 -1.19
N ALA A 185 -1.68 -8.92 -0.44
CA ALA A 185 -3.11 -8.61 -0.51
C ALA A 185 -3.46 -7.60 -1.61
N THR A 186 -2.47 -6.82 -2.06
CA THR A 186 -2.68 -5.72 -3.02
C THR A 186 -1.81 -5.91 -4.24
N VAL A 187 -2.38 -5.65 -5.41
CA VAL A 187 -1.68 -5.62 -6.69
C VAL A 187 -1.93 -4.27 -7.33
N ALA A 188 -0.85 -3.54 -7.65
CA ALA A 188 -0.92 -2.23 -8.30
C ALA A 188 -0.16 -2.29 -9.64
N PRO A 189 -0.79 -2.82 -10.71
CA PRO A 189 -0.15 -2.96 -12.00
C PRO A 189 -0.09 -1.60 -12.72
N THR A 190 1.06 -1.33 -13.34
CA THR A 190 1.24 -0.27 -14.32
C THR A 190 1.46 -0.90 -15.69
N LYS A 191 0.63 -0.57 -16.68
CA LYS A 191 0.70 -1.14 -18.02
C LYS A 191 1.47 -0.27 -18.99
N LEU A 192 1.31 1.03 -18.88
CA LEU A 192 1.96 2.03 -19.71
C LEU A 192 2.53 3.12 -18.84
N GLU A 193 3.76 3.48 -19.09
CA GLU A 193 4.43 4.62 -18.48
C GLU A 193 5.27 5.26 -19.58
N ASP A 194 4.77 6.35 -20.16
CA ASP A 194 5.36 7.03 -21.30
C ASP A 194 5.50 8.51 -20.99
N PHE A 195 6.74 8.94 -20.77
CA PHE A 195 7.08 10.33 -20.46
C PHE A 195 8.13 10.82 -21.45
N ASN A 196 7.77 11.85 -22.23
CA ASN A 196 8.61 12.36 -23.30
C ASN A 196 8.76 13.88 -23.24
N VAL A 197 9.92 14.33 -23.69
CA VAL A 197 10.22 15.75 -23.95
C VAL A 197 10.41 15.91 -25.45
N HIS A 198 9.53 16.67 -26.08
CA HIS A 198 9.56 16.95 -27.51
C HIS A 198 10.13 18.34 -27.73
N ASN A 199 11.33 18.42 -28.29
CA ASN A 199 11.92 19.68 -28.70
C ASN A 199 11.47 20.02 -30.13
N ASP A 200 11.35 21.34 -30.44
CA ASP A 200 11.08 21.84 -31.77
C ASP A 200 9.75 21.33 -32.39
N THR A 201 8.66 21.41 -31.65
CA THR A 201 7.34 21.13 -32.20
C THR A 201 6.81 22.33 -33.01
N ILE A 202 6.02 22.04 -34.06
CA ILE A 202 5.40 23.10 -34.90
C ILE A 202 4.33 23.95 -34.17
N TYR A 203 3.88 23.50 -33.00
CA TYR A 203 2.83 24.13 -32.21
C TYR A 203 3.36 25.00 -31.05
N SER A 204 4.64 24.97 -30.78
CA SER A 204 5.23 25.65 -29.64
C SER A 204 6.67 26.07 -29.87
N SER A 205 7.02 27.29 -29.44
CA SER A 205 8.40 27.82 -29.45
C SER A 205 9.17 27.32 -28.21
N GLY A 206 9.17 26.02 -27.96
CA GLY A 206 9.85 25.47 -26.78
C GLY A 206 9.79 23.96 -26.73
N ALA A 207 10.07 23.43 -25.56
CA ALA A 207 9.98 22.00 -25.29
C ALA A 207 8.59 21.64 -24.78
N VAL A 208 7.90 20.74 -25.49
CA VAL A 208 6.62 20.19 -25.04
C VAL A 208 6.87 18.91 -24.26
N VAL A 209 6.43 18.89 -23.02
CA VAL A 209 6.51 17.74 -22.12
C VAL A 209 5.18 17.02 -22.13
N THR A 210 5.20 15.74 -22.43
CA THR A 210 4.02 14.87 -22.43
C THR A 210 4.24 13.72 -21.49
N GLY A 211 3.19 13.31 -20.80
CA GLY A 211 3.19 12.10 -19.97
C GLY A 211 1.88 11.37 -20.08
N ARG A 212 1.95 10.05 -20.13
CA ARG A 212 0.79 9.17 -20.05
C ARG A 212 1.11 7.96 -19.20
N ILE A 213 0.21 7.65 -18.29
CA ILE A 213 0.32 6.50 -17.41
C ILE A 213 -1.01 5.76 -17.37
N CYS A 214 -0.94 4.44 -17.58
CA CYS A 214 -2.09 3.55 -17.42
C CYS A 214 -1.83 2.63 -16.24
N TYR A 215 -2.61 2.78 -15.19
CA TYR A 215 -2.42 2.05 -13.93
C TYR A 215 -3.77 1.67 -13.32
N ASP A 216 -3.74 0.79 -12.35
CA ASP A 216 -4.85 0.51 -11.45
C ASP A 216 -4.33 -0.07 -10.14
N ALA A 217 -5.23 -0.30 -9.19
CA ALA A 217 -4.94 -0.97 -7.95
C ALA A 217 -6.09 -1.92 -7.61
N PHE A 218 -5.75 -3.10 -7.12
CA PHE A 218 -6.71 -4.15 -6.79
C PHE A 218 -6.37 -4.77 -5.45
N VAL A 219 -7.39 -5.11 -4.70
CA VAL A 219 -7.29 -5.97 -3.53
C VAL A 219 -7.83 -7.34 -3.92
N LEU A 220 -7.00 -8.36 -3.81
CA LEU A 220 -7.36 -9.73 -4.20
C LEU A 220 -8.42 -10.29 -3.24
N ASP A 221 -9.52 -10.81 -3.76
CA ASP A 221 -10.64 -11.28 -2.95
C ASP A 221 -10.23 -12.37 -1.95
N ASN A 222 -9.36 -13.28 -2.37
CA ASN A 222 -8.84 -14.35 -1.50
C ASN A 222 -7.84 -13.87 -0.44
N LYS A 223 -7.31 -12.64 -0.57
CA LYS A 223 -6.27 -12.08 0.29
C LYS A 223 -6.70 -10.82 1.03
N LYS A 224 -7.93 -10.37 0.86
CA LYS A 224 -8.46 -9.14 1.49
C LYS A 224 -8.33 -9.12 3.02
N LYS A 225 -8.31 -10.29 3.68
CA LYS A 225 -8.04 -10.42 5.12
C LYS A 225 -6.63 -9.97 5.52
N GLY A 226 -5.70 -9.87 4.56
CA GLY A 226 -4.35 -9.34 4.77
C GLY A 226 -4.29 -7.82 4.92
N ILE A 227 -5.44 -7.13 4.91
CA ILE A 227 -5.54 -5.69 5.13
C ILE A 227 -6.51 -5.41 6.27
N TYR A 228 -6.00 -4.75 7.31
CA TYR A 228 -6.79 -4.22 8.43
C TYR A 228 -6.78 -2.69 8.33
N TYR A 229 -7.96 -2.08 8.29
CA TYR A 229 -8.11 -0.63 8.18
C TYR A 229 -8.94 -0.06 9.32
N GLN A 230 -8.37 0.85 10.11
CA GLN A 230 -9.04 1.59 11.16
C GLN A 230 -9.29 3.02 10.73
N ALA A 231 -10.56 3.39 10.63
CA ALA A 231 -10.95 4.79 10.42
C ALA A 231 -10.99 5.55 11.77
N THR A 232 -10.70 6.85 11.73
CA THR A 232 -10.91 7.76 12.87
C THR A 232 -12.23 8.51 12.72
N THR A 233 -12.78 8.99 13.84
CA THR A 233 -14.04 9.77 13.85
C THR A 233 -13.88 11.20 13.38
#